data_010fa1257ee7ce6181d1880bdb9887f8
#
_entry.id   010fa1257ee7ce6181d1880bdb9887f8
#
_cell.length_a   1.000
_cell.length_b   1.000
_cell.length_c   1.000
_cell.angle_alpha   90.00
_cell.angle_beta   90.00
_cell.angle_gamma   90.00
#
_symmetry.space_group_name_H-M   'P 1'
#
loop_
_entity.id
_entity.type
_entity.pdbx_description
1 polymer ?
#
loop_
_entity_poly.entity_id
_entity_poly.type
_entity_poly.pdbx_seq_one_letter_code
_entity_poly.pdbx_strand_id
1 'polypeptide(L)' 'MDNAFAFDFFIYSRPAGEKRFVLTDLARGTVGLGKIYAPRYRAEHLEPLKKWLDIAAATYPGAVFQIRRLDGKTVVYTTH' A
#
# COMPACT_ATOMS: atom_id res chain seq x y z
N MET A 1 26.11 -6.34 -4.18
CA MET A 1 24.92 -5.79 -3.49
C MET A 1 23.71 -6.61 -3.84
N ASP A 2 23.01 -7.04 -2.84
CA ASP A 2 21.84 -7.86 -3.01
C ASP A 2 20.61 -6.98 -3.27
N ASN A 3 19.99 -7.15 -4.43
CA ASN A 3 18.80 -6.38 -4.80
C ASN A 3 17.52 -6.87 -4.14
N ALA A 4 17.58 -7.98 -3.39
CA ALA A 4 16.41 -8.52 -2.71
C ALA A 4 15.79 -7.54 -1.74
N PHE A 5 16.57 -6.59 -1.23
CA PHE A 5 16.10 -5.59 -0.27
C PHE A 5 15.78 -4.23 -0.91
N ALA A 6 15.81 -4.14 -2.23
CA ALA A 6 15.51 -2.89 -2.92
C ALA A 6 14.04 -2.49 -2.79
N PHE A 7 13.15 -3.47 -2.59
CA PHE A 7 11.71 -3.27 -2.50
C PHE A 7 11.20 -3.95 -1.24
N ASP A 8 10.73 -3.17 -0.28
CA ASP A 8 10.34 -3.70 1.02
C ASP A 8 8.85 -3.72 1.27
N PHE A 9 8.05 -3.00 0.45
CA PHE A 9 6.65 -2.75 0.78
C PHE A 9 5.74 -2.86 -0.42
N PHE A 10 4.52 -3.32 -0.14
CA PHE A 10 3.35 -3.16 -1.00
C PHE A 10 2.36 -2.21 -0.33
N ILE A 11 1.49 -1.60 -1.13
CA ILE A 11 0.35 -0.86 -0.63
C ILE A 11 -0.90 -1.71 -0.81
N TYR A 12 -1.70 -1.76 0.25
CA TYR A 12 -3.00 -2.41 0.28
C TYR A 12 -4.08 -1.37 0.58
N SER A 13 -5.27 -1.57 0.06
CA SER A 13 -6.41 -0.73 0.40
C SER A 13 -7.65 -1.58 0.62
N ARG A 14 -8.53 -1.07 1.48
CA ARG A 14 -9.86 -1.61 1.69
C ARG A 14 -10.85 -0.49 1.36
N PRO A 15 -11.52 -0.55 0.22
CA PRO A 15 -12.52 0.48 -0.13
C PRO A 15 -13.64 0.53 0.89
N ALA A 16 -14.34 1.67 0.95
CA ALA A 16 -15.48 1.84 1.84
C ALA A 16 -16.53 0.75 1.57
N GLY A 17 -17.02 0.12 2.64
CA GLY A 17 -18.01 -0.94 2.53
C GLY A 17 -17.44 -2.32 2.24
N GLU A 18 -16.16 -2.42 1.90
CA GLU A 18 -15.50 -3.71 1.64
C GLU A 18 -14.90 -4.28 2.91
N LYS A 19 -14.78 -5.60 2.95
CA LYS A 19 -14.25 -6.31 4.13
C LYS A 19 -12.79 -6.70 3.97
N ARG A 20 -12.26 -6.70 2.75
CA ARG A 20 -10.93 -7.21 2.45
C ARG A 20 -9.99 -6.12 1.95
N PHE A 21 -8.74 -6.24 2.34
CA PHE A 21 -7.66 -5.46 1.76
C PHE A 21 -7.20 -6.11 0.46
N VAL A 22 -6.92 -5.29 -0.54
CA VAL A 22 -6.42 -5.74 -1.85
C VAL A 22 -5.19 -4.94 -2.22
N LEU A 23 -4.29 -5.57 -3.00
CA LEU A 23 -3.11 -4.89 -3.54
C LEU A 23 -3.55 -3.72 -4.41
N THR A 24 -2.87 -2.59 -4.26
CA THR A 24 -3.32 -1.32 -4.83
C THR A 24 -2.15 -0.56 -5.45
N ASP A 25 -2.40 0.05 -6.60
CA ASP A 25 -1.51 1.05 -7.20
C ASP A 25 -2.16 2.41 -7.03
N LEU A 26 -1.71 3.18 -6.05
CA LEU A 26 -2.29 4.50 -5.78
C LEU A 26 -2.13 5.47 -6.94
N ALA A 27 -1.00 5.40 -7.64
CA ALA A 27 -0.74 6.33 -8.73
C ALA A 27 -1.73 6.14 -9.89
N ARG A 28 -2.21 4.91 -10.07
CA ARG A 28 -3.17 4.58 -11.14
C ARG A 28 -4.59 4.41 -10.63
N GLY A 29 -4.79 4.43 -9.32
CA GLY A 29 -6.10 4.15 -8.74
C GLY A 29 -6.57 2.72 -8.98
N THR A 30 -5.67 1.79 -9.22
CA THR A 30 -5.99 0.40 -9.54
C THR A 30 -5.93 -0.47 -8.29
N VAL A 31 -6.91 -1.31 -8.09
CA VAL A 31 -7.02 -2.22 -6.95
C VAL A 31 -7.09 -3.67 -7.42
N GLY A 32 -6.82 -4.60 -6.50
CA GLY A 32 -6.95 -6.02 -6.80
C GLY A 32 -5.87 -6.56 -7.72
N LEU A 33 -4.69 -5.97 -7.71
CA LEU A 33 -3.55 -6.40 -8.52
C LEU A 33 -2.98 -7.72 -7.99
N GLY A 34 -2.47 -8.56 -8.88
CA GLY A 34 -1.63 -9.68 -8.47
C GLY A 34 -0.27 -9.18 -8.01
N LYS A 35 0.40 -9.95 -7.14
CA LYS A 35 1.70 -9.54 -6.59
C LYS A 35 2.77 -9.28 -7.66
N ILE A 36 2.68 -9.96 -8.80
CA ILE A 36 3.62 -9.77 -9.90
C ILE A 36 3.52 -8.37 -10.51
N TYR A 37 2.31 -7.82 -10.52
CA TYR A 37 2.03 -6.53 -11.17
C TYR A 37 1.92 -5.37 -10.20
N ALA A 38 1.91 -5.64 -8.90
CA ALA A 38 1.77 -4.59 -7.90
C ALA A 38 3.07 -3.79 -7.79
N PRO A 39 3.00 -2.47 -7.68
CA PRO A 39 4.19 -1.67 -7.43
C PRO A 39 4.82 -2.05 -6.10
N ARG A 40 6.13 -2.13 -6.09
CA ARG A 40 6.93 -2.39 -4.89
C ARG A 40 7.67 -1.12 -4.52
N TYR A 41 7.64 -0.79 -3.25
CA TYR A 41 8.21 0.46 -2.76
C TYR A 41 9.40 0.18 -1.86
N ARG A 42 10.42 1.04 -1.95
CA ARG A 42 11.64 0.91 -1.15
C ARG A 42 11.42 1.48 0.24
N ALA A 43 12.16 0.94 1.21
CA ALA A 43 12.13 1.41 2.59
C ALA A 43 12.44 2.89 2.71
N GLU A 44 13.35 3.41 1.89
CA GLU A 44 13.73 4.82 1.90
C GLU A 44 12.56 5.75 1.55
N HIS A 45 11.51 5.25 0.92
CA HIS A 45 10.33 6.03 0.56
C HIS A 45 9.19 5.90 1.56
N LEU A 46 9.43 5.26 2.69
CA LEU A 46 8.38 4.97 3.66
C LEU A 46 7.67 6.23 4.17
N GLU A 47 8.42 7.27 4.55
CA GLU A 47 7.80 8.49 5.07
C GLU A 47 6.96 9.23 4.03
N PRO A 48 7.42 9.43 2.78
CA PRO A 48 6.56 9.98 1.73
C PRO A 48 5.33 9.13 1.46
N LEU A 49 5.46 7.79 1.51
CA LEU A 49 4.32 6.90 1.29
C LEU A 49 3.25 7.08 2.36
N LYS A 50 3.64 7.26 3.63
CA LYS A 50 2.68 7.50 4.71
C LYS A 50 1.86 8.75 4.44
N LYS A 51 2.51 9.83 4.01
CA LYS A 51 1.81 11.08 3.66
C LYS A 51 0.85 10.87 2.49
N TRP A 52 1.27 10.13 1.48
CA TRP A 52 0.43 9.79 0.35
C TRP A 52 -0.82 9.04 0.78
N LEU A 53 -0.66 8.06 1.67
CA LEU A 53 -1.80 7.29 2.17
C LEU A 53 -2.75 8.16 2.98
N ASP A 54 -2.24 9.09 3.77
CA ASP A 54 -3.09 10.00 4.53
C ASP A 54 -3.92 10.90 3.60
N ILE A 55 -3.32 11.37 2.52
CA ILE A 55 -4.02 12.15 1.49
C ILE A 55 -5.09 11.29 0.82
N ALA A 56 -4.75 10.05 0.47
CA ALA A 56 -5.69 9.12 -0.16
C ALA A 56 -6.87 8.82 0.77
N ALA A 57 -6.61 8.62 2.06
CA ALA A 57 -7.66 8.38 3.04
C ALA A 57 -8.60 9.58 3.18
N ALA A 58 -8.07 10.80 3.09
CA ALA A 58 -8.89 12.00 3.11
C ALA A 58 -9.69 12.16 1.82
N THR A 59 -9.14 11.71 0.69
CA THR A 59 -9.80 11.81 -0.62
C THR A 59 -10.91 10.78 -0.78
N TYR A 60 -10.76 9.60 -0.19
CA TYR A 60 -11.72 8.50 -0.27
C TYR A 60 -12.25 8.16 1.11
N PRO A 61 -13.25 8.90 1.63
CA PRO A 61 -13.79 8.66 2.98
C PRO A 61 -14.29 7.23 3.14
N GLY A 62 -13.94 6.62 4.26
CA GLY A 62 -14.32 5.25 4.56
C GLY A 62 -13.36 4.20 4.04
N ALA A 63 -12.44 4.56 3.14
CA ALA A 63 -11.40 3.66 2.70
C ALA A 63 -10.25 3.64 3.70
N VAL A 64 -9.61 2.49 3.85
CA VAL A 64 -8.45 2.32 4.71
C VAL A 64 -7.27 1.88 3.84
N PHE A 65 -6.12 2.51 4.02
CA PHE A 65 -4.91 2.19 3.28
C PHE A 65 -3.84 1.68 4.23
N GLN A 66 -3.09 0.70 3.78
CA GLN A 66 -2.01 0.11 4.56
C GLN A 66 -0.75 -0.05 3.73
N ILE A 67 0.39 0.12 4.39
CA ILE A 67 1.68 -0.29 3.86
C ILE A 67 2.01 -1.62 4.53
N ARG A 68 2.28 -2.64 3.75
CA ARG A 68 2.64 -3.98 4.25
C ARG A 68 3.98 -4.40 3.68
N ARG A 69 4.70 -5.22 4.43
CA ARG A 69 5.90 -5.85 3.93
C ARG A 69 5.55 -6.81 2.80
N LEU A 70 6.57 -7.28 2.07
CA LEU A 70 6.37 -8.14 0.91
C LEU A 70 5.71 -9.49 1.23
N ASP A 71 5.65 -9.86 2.51
CA ASP A 71 4.90 -11.04 2.93
C ASP A 71 3.38 -10.87 2.79
N GLY A 72 2.92 -9.64 2.59
CA GLY A 72 1.49 -9.32 2.49
C GLY A 72 0.74 -9.35 3.81
N LYS A 73 1.45 -9.56 4.92
CA LYS A 73 0.83 -9.76 6.25
C LYS A 73 1.28 -8.72 7.27
N THR A 74 2.58 -8.39 7.29
CA THR A 74 3.12 -7.47 8.28
C THR A 74 2.75 -6.04 7.93
N VAL A 75 1.87 -5.45 8.72
CA VAL A 75 1.43 -4.06 8.53
C VAL A 75 2.44 -3.13 9.17
N VAL A 76 2.99 -2.21 8.39
CA VAL A 76 3.95 -1.20 8.84
C VAL A 76 3.24 0.10 9.15
N TYR A 77 2.19 0.41 8.42
CA TYR A 77 1.42 1.63 8.59
C TYR A 77 -0.02 1.42 8.14
N THR A 78 -0.94 2.05 8.83
CA THR A 78 -2.37 2.01 8.46
C THR A 78 -2.98 3.39 8.68
N THR A 79 -3.83 3.79 7.75
CA THR A 79 -4.71 4.96 7.95
C THR A 79 -5.94 4.54 8.73
N HIS A 80 -6.71 5.51 9.18
CA HIS A 80 -7.91 5.27 9.98
C HIS A 80 -9.18 5.73 9.27
#